data_5aa955ec9cd868ecfd4fa9dad960d02e
#
_entry.id   5aa955ec9cd868ecfd4fa9dad960d02e
#
_cell.length_a   1.000
_cell.length_b   1.000
_cell.length_c   1.000
_cell.angle_alpha   90.00
_cell.angle_beta   90.00
_cell.angle_gamma   90.00
#
_symmetry.space_group_name_H-M   'P 1'
#
loop_
_entity.id
_entity.type
_entity.pdbx_description
1 polymer ?
#
loop_
_entity_poly.entity_id
_entity_poly.type
_entity_poly.pdbx_seq_one_letter_code
_entity_poly.pdbx_strand_id
1 'polypeptide(L)'
;MPAIPLSWGRSLKDSENSDAPLAPWKILIAGGFGAGKTTLVGAVSEIEPLLTEETLTQASIRTDSVHGVEAKTTTTVALDFGRITLARQRIVLLLFGTPGQERFWFMWPDLAEGAVGAVVLVDTRRIEDCFPAVEYFLSKELPFVVAVNHFDGADLYKPEEVHNALDLPPGTPVVLCDARNNGQGRDALITLVQHAHDLAIRNRPPTPLPSLSRSTHA
;
A
#
# COMPACT_ATOMS: atom_id res chain seq x y z
N MET A 1 0.90 10.67 -9.87
CA MET A 1 1.06 10.51 -8.40
C MET A 1 0.15 11.49 -7.69
N PRO A 2 -0.71 11.08 -6.75
CA PRO A 2 -1.38 12.04 -5.89
C PRO A 2 -0.32 12.78 -5.08
N ALA A 3 -0.35 14.10 -5.11
CA ALA A 3 0.60 14.92 -4.36
C ALA A 3 0.41 14.68 -2.86
N ILE A 4 1.46 14.23 -2.18
CA ILE A 4 1.46 14.16 -0.71
C ILE A 4 1.33 15.60 -0.20
N PRO A 5 0.31 15.93 0.61
CA PRO A 5 0.10 17.30 1.07
C PRO A 5 1.30 17.81 1.85
N LEU A 6 1.80 19.00 1.49
CA LEU A 6 2.97 19.69 2.04
C LEU A 6 2.86 20.12 3.52
N SER A 7 1.84 19.67 4.25
CA SER A 7 1.58 20.12 5.63
C SER A 7 2.44 19.46 6.72
N TRP A 8 3.29 18.50 6.38
CA TRP A 8 4.13 17.79 7.37
C TRP A 8 5.28 18.60 7.98
N GLY A 9 5.62 19.73 7.38
CA GLY A 9 6.73 20.60 7.84
C GLY A 9 6.31 21.85 8.60
N ARG A 10 5.03 22.07 8.86
CA ARG A 10 4.60 23.21 9.69
C ARG A 10 4.62 22.87 11.17
N SER A 11 5.30 23.74 11.90
CA SER A 11 5.39 23.76 13.37
C SER A 11 4.06 23.51 14.04
N LEU A 12 4.06 22.72 15.12
CA LEU A 12 2.94 22.31 15.97
C LEU A 12 2.18 23.45 16.69
N LYS A 13 2.25 24.70 16.21
CA LYS A 13 1.65 25.85 16.86
C LYS A 13 0.37 26.41 16.23
N ASP A 14 -0.08 25.90 15.06
CA ASP A 14 -1.26 26.44 14.37
C ASP A 14 -2.40 25.40 14.25
N SER A 15 -2.80 24.79 15.37
CA SER A 15 -3.86 23.79 15.39
C SER A 15 -5.16 24.29 16.02
N GLU A 16 -5.73 25.37 15.51
CA GLU A 16 -7.09 25.81 15.91
C GLU A 16 -8.03 25.99 14.69
N ASN A 17 -8.00 25.10 13.72
CA ASN A 17 -9.09 24.99 12.76
C ASN A 17 -9.60 23.54 12.73
N SER A 18 -10.50 23.23 13.69
CA SER A 18 -11.04 21.88 13.91
C SER A 18 -11.97 21.37 12.78
N ASP A 19 -12.36 22.23 11.83
CA ASP A 19 -13.39 21.94 10.83
C ASP A 19 -12.88 21.55 9.43
N ALA A 20 -11.57 21.57 9.16
CA ALA A 20 -11.08 21.14 7.87
C ALA A 20 -11.25 19.62 7.69
N PRO A 21 -11.67 19.12 6.51
CA PRO A 21 -11.89 17.70 6.29
C PRO A 21 -10.60 16.88 6.44
N LEU A 22 -10.74 15.63 6.90
CA LEU A 22 -9.63 14.69 6.98
C LEU A 22 -9.19 14.30 5.55
N ALA A 23 -7.88 14.28 5.28
CA ALA A 23 -7.34 13.87 3.98
C ALA A 23 -7.33 12.33 3.89
N PRO A 24 -8.01 11.71 2.91
CA PRO A 24 -7.96 10.27 2.73
C PRO A 24 -6.65 9.85 2.03
N TRP A 25 -5.99 8.85 2.58
CA TRP A 25 -4.80 8.23 2.01
C TRP A 25 -5.07 6.75 1.76
N LYS A 26 -5.03 6.35 0.50
CA LYS A 26 -5.22 4.96 0.08
C LYS A 26 -3.92 4.19 0.25
N ILE A 27 -3.99 3.07 0.96
CA ILE A 27 -2.86 2.16 1.18
C ILE A 27 -3.27 0.76 0.74
N LEU A 28 -2.40 0.09 0.01
CA LEU A 28 -2.60 -1.29 -0.40
C LEU A 28 -1.95 -2.23 0.61
N ILE A 29 -2.63 -3.35 0.90
CA ILE A 29 -2.09 -4.47 1.66
C ILE A 29 -1.97 -5.64 0.69
N ALA A 30 -0.74 -5.95 0.29
CA ALA A 30 -0.43 -6.93 -0.74
C ALA A 30 0.34 -8.13 -0.16
N GLY A 31 0.60 -9.13 -0.99
CA GLY A 31 1.29 -10.37 -0.63
C GLY A 31 0.57 -11.59 -1.17
N GLY A 32 1.19 -12.75 -1.07
CA GLY A 32 0.67 -14.04 -1.54
C GLY A 32 -0.67 -14.44 -0.93
N PHE A 33 -1.25 -15.51 -1.45
CA PHE A 33 -2.46 -16.07 -0.85
C PHE A 33 -2.14 -16.64 0.54
N GLY A 34 -2.93 -16.23 1.55
CA GLY A 34 -2.71 -16.65 2.95
C GLY A 34 -1.58 -15.92 3.68
N ALA A 35 -0.93 -14.89 3.09
CA ALA A 35 0.14 -14.13 3.73
C ALA A 35 -0.31 -13.31 4.96
N GLY A 36 -1.61 -13.24 5.26
CA GLY A 36 -2.14 -12.55 6.44
C GLY A 36 -2.76 -11.18 6.16
N LYS A 37 -3.09 -10.84 4.91
CA LYS A 37 -3.66 -9.53 4.52
C LYS A 37 -4.95 -9.21 5.27
N THR A 38 -5.94 -10.11 5.22
CA THR A 38 -7.22 -9.98 5.94
C THR A 38 -7.00 -9.84 7.44
N THR A 39 -6.06 -10.60 7.98
CA THR A 39 -5.71 -10.55 9.42
C THR A 39 -5.12 -9.19 9.80
N LEU A 40 -4.18 -8.67 8.99
CA LEU A 40 -3.59 -7.35 9.23
C LEU A 40 -4.64 -6.25 9.17
N VAL A 41 -5.46 -6.22 8.11
CA VAL A 41 -6.53 -5.23 7.98
C VAL A 41 -7.48 -5.29 9.17
N GLY A 42 -7.91 -6.49 9.58
CA GLY A 42 -8.78 -6.68 10.73
C GLY A 42 -8.15 -6.25 12.06
N ALA A 43 -6.84 -6.51 12.24
CA ALA A 43 -6.15 -6.17 13.46
C ALA A 43 -5.96 -4.66 13.65
N VAL A 44 -5.76 -3.88 12.58
CA VAL A 44 -5.44 -2.45 12.66
C VAL A 44 -6.63 -1.53 12.41
N SER A 45 -7.68 -2.03 11.77
CA SER A 45 -8.86 -1.24 11.40
C SER A 45 -9.65 -0.79 12.63
N GLU A 46 -10.13 0.44 12.63
CA GLU A 46 -11.04 0.99 13.65
C GLU A 46 -12.53 0.69 13.34
N ILE A 47 -12.81 0.18 12.17
CA ILE A 47 -14.13 -0.29 11.76
C ILE A 47 -14.09 -1.81 11.55
N GLU A 48 -15.22 -2.47 11.64
CA GLU A 48 -15.33 -3.85 11.20
C GLU A 48 -14.91 -3.95 9.72
N PRO A 49 -13.95 -4.84 9.37
CA PRO A 49 -13.51 -4.96 7.99
C PRO A 49 -14.68 -5.31 7.07
N LEU A 50 -14.83 -4.52 6.01
CA LEU A 50 -15.82 -4.83 5.00
C LEU A 50 -15.21 -5.85 4.04
N LEU A 51 -15.80 -7.04 3.98
CA LEU A 51 -15.53 -8.02 2.94
C LEU A 51 -16.47 -7.70 1.78
N THR A 52 -15.94 -7.09 0.73
CA THR A 52 -16.73 -6.88 -0.49
C THR A 52 -16.60 -8.12 -1.36
N GLU A 53 -17.69 -8.86 -1.51
CA GLU A 53 -17.79 -9.92 -2.49
C GLU A 53 -18.25 -9.33 -3.82
N GLU A 54 -17.34 -9.10 -4.75
CA GLU A 54 -17.68 -8.73 -6.10
C GLU A 54 -17.79 -9.97 -6.99
N THR A 55 -18.96 -10.11 -7.61
CA THR A 55 -19.22 -11.16 -8.57
C THR A 55 -18.68 -10.72 -9.93
N LEU A 56 -17.50 -11.19 -10.29
CA LEU A 56 -16.94 -10.93 -11.62
C LEU A 56 -17.61 -11.85 -12.64
N THR A 57 -18.35 -11.26 -13.56
CA THR A 57 -18.83 -11.98 -14.74
C THR A 57 -17.67 -12.01 -15.74
N GLN A 58 -17.26 -13.19 -16.21
CA GLN A 58 -16.20 -13.37 -17.22
C GLN A 58 -16.55 -12.78 -18.62
N ALA A 59 -17.30 -11.70 -18.67
CA ALA A 59 -17.60 -11.00 -19.91
C ALA A 59 -16.44 -10.13 -20.44
N SER A 60 -15.29 -10.05 -19.76
CA SER A 60 -14.17 -9.19 -20.13
C SER A 60 -12.90 -9.92 -20.57
N ILE A 61 -12.89 -11.24 -20.62
CA ILE A 61 -11.76 -11.94 -21.24
C ILE A 61 -12.10 -12.09 -22.72
N ARG A 62 -11.60 -11.12 -23.52
CA ARG A 62 -11.56 -11.23 -24.97
C ARG A 62 -10.73 -12.46 -25.34
N THR A 63 -11.41 -13.52 -25.74
CA THR A 63 -10.82 -14.56 -26.58
C THR A 63 -11.85 -14.93 -27.63
N ASP A 64 -11.56 -14.56 -28.86
CA ASP A 64 -12.28 -15.00 -30.03
C ASP A 64 -12.24 -16.53 -30.10
N SER A 65 -13.34 -17.18 -29.81
CA SER A 65 -13.67 -18.48 -30.39
C SER A 65 -15.17 -18.74 -30.26
N VAL A 66 -15.75 -18.84 -31.42
CA VAL A 66 -17.12 -19.23 -31.70
C VAL A 66 -17.38 -20.64 -31.22
N HIS A 67 -18.35 -20.84 -30.36
CA HIS A 67 -19.44 -21.80 -30.35
C HIS A 67 -20.01 -21.97 -28.94
N GLY A 68 -21.19 -21.39 -28.77
CA GLY A 68 -22.29 -21.65 -27.87
C GLY A 68 -22.13 -22.72 -26.79
N VAL A 69 -21.86 -22.30 -25.57
CA VAL A 69 -22.61 -22.59 -24.33
C VAL A 69 -22.15 -21.52 -23.32
N GLU A 70 -23.05 -20.62 -22.96
CA GLU A 70 -22.81 -19.63 -21.90
C GLU A 70 -22.80 -20.33 -20.53
N ALA A 71 -21.66 -20.87 -20.14
CA ALA A 71 -21.38 -21.08 -18.73
C ALA A 71 -20.96 -19.74 -18.18
N LYS A 72 -21.86 -18.93 -17.63
CA LYS A 72 -21.57 -17.77 -16.82
C LYS A 72 -20.82 -18.25 -15.57
N THR A 73 -19.52 -18.35 -15.64
CA THR A 73 -18.67 -18.64 -14.49
C THR A 73 -18.52 -17.33 -13.74
N THR A 74 -19.40 -17.08 -12.78
CA THR A 74 -19.25 -15.98 -11.83
C THR A 74 -18.21 -16.38 -10.80
N THR A 75 -17.17 -15.56 -10.65
CA THR A 75 -16.17 -15.75 -9.59
C THR A 75 -16.29 -14.60 -8.61
N THR A 76 -16.49 -14.90 -7.34
CA THR A 76 -16.51 -13.92 -6.26
C THR A 76 -15.08 -13.57 -5.88
N VAL A 77 -14.74 -12.28 -5.86
CA VAL A 77 -13.47 -11.75 -5.32
C VAL A 77 -13.78 -11.06 -4.01
N ALA A 78 -13.15 -11.52 -2.94
CA ALA A 78 -13.19 -10.84 -1.66
C ALA A 78 -12.06 -9.80 -1.61
N LEU A 79 -12.44 -8.55 -1.35
CA LEU A 79 -11.49 -7.46 -1.08
C LEU A 79 -11.65 -7.05 0.39
N ASP A 80 -10.55 -7.03 1.12
CA ASP A 80 -10.53 -6.52 2.48
C ASP A 80 -10.50 -4.99 2.46
N PHE A 81 -11.36 -4.34 3.22
CA PHE A 81 -11.33 -2.91 3.41
C PHE A 81 -11.29 -2.58 4.90
N GLY A 82 -10.39 -1.65 5.27
CA GLY A 82 -10.26 -1.16 6.63
C GLY A 82 -9.99 0.34 6.68
N ARG A 83 -10.15 0.93 7.86
CA ARG A 83 -9.96 2.36 8.08
C ARG A 83 -9.21 2.63 9.38
N ILE A 84 -8.31 3.61 9.35
CA ILE A 84 -7.62 4.13 10.53
C ILE A 84 -7.66 5.66 10.47
N THR A 85 -8.16 6.30 11.52
CA THR A 85 -8.19 7.76 11.63
C THR A 85 -6.98 8.25 12.44
N LEU A 86 -6.12 9.05 11.82
CA LEU A 86 -5.01 9.73 12.45
C LEU A 86 -5.42 11.18 12.73
N ALA A 87 -6.20 11.40 13.81
CA ALA A 87 -6.84 12.68 14.11
C ALA A 87 -5.84 13.84 14.22
N ARG A 88 -4.68 13.62 14.88
CA ARG A 88 -3.64 14.65 15.05
C ARG A 88 -3.03 15.09 13.71
N GLN A 89 -2.84 14.16 12.77
CA GLN A 89 -2.31 14.42 11.44
C GLN A 89 -3.39 14.84 10.44
N ARG A 90 -4.66 14.77 10.84
CA ARG A 90 -5.83 15.04 9.99
C ARG A 90 -5.87 14.15 8.74
N ILE A 91 -5.52 12.89 8.91
CA ILE A 91 -5.44 11.87 7.84
C ILE A 91 -6.35 10.71 8.19
N VAL A 92 -7.01 10.15 7.18
CA VAL A 92 -7.66 8.85 7.24
C VAL A 92 -6.90 7.91 6.32
N LEU A 93 -6.36 6.83 6.86
CA LEU A 93 -5.82 5.74 6.07
C LEU A 93 -6.96 4.81 5.66
N LEU A 94 -7.11 4.61 4.37
CA LEU A 94 -8.03 3.67 3.76
C LEU A 94 -7.22 2.46 3.28
N LEU A 95 -7.41 1.31 3.92
CA LEU A 95 -6.65 0.10 3.67
C LEU A 95 -7.42 -0.79 2.70
N PHE A 96 -6.76 -1.25 1.64
CA PHE A 96 -7.33 -2.15 0.64
C PHE A 96 -6.47 -3.38 0.51
N GLY A 97 -7.00 -4.55 0.88
CA GLY A 97 -6.34 -5.83 0.64
C GLY A 97 -6.36 -6.17 -0.86
N THR A 98 -5.20 -6.44 -1.44
CA THR A 98 -5.15 -6.91 -2.83
C THR A 98 -5.43 -8.40 -2.91
N PRO A 99 -6.10 -8.89 -3.97
CA PRO A 99 -6.24 -10.32 -4.19
C PRO A 99 -4.86 -10.99 -4.34
N GLY A 100 -4.61 -12.04 -3.55
CA GLY A 100 -3.32 -12.77 -3.60
C GLY A 100 -3.26 -13.85 -4.67
N GLN A 101 -4.39 -14.22 -5.29
CA GLN A 101 -4.43 -15.25 -6.32
C GLN A 101 -4.14 -14.65 -7.69
N GLU A 102 -3.29 -15.30 -8.48
CA GLU A 102 -2.83 -14.85 -9.80
C GLU A 102 -3.98 -14.46 -10.76
N ARG A 103 -5.03 -15.28 -10.78
CA ARG A 103 -6.21 -15.02 -11.64
C ARG A 103 -6.90 -13.67 -11.41
N PHE A 104 -6.56 -12.96 -10.32
CA PHE A 104 -7.14 -11.66 -9.97
C PHE A 104 -6.14 -10.50 -10.07
N TRP A 105 -4.89 -10.73 -10.49
CA TRP A 105 -3.89 -9.66 -10.59
C TRP A 105 -4.26 -8.58 -11.60
N PHE A 106 -5.15 -8.88 -12.54
CA PHE A 106 -5.66 -7.88 -13.48
C PHE A 106 -6.37 -6.70 -12.79
N MET A 107 -6.78 -6.85 -11.52
CA MET A 107 -7.40 -5.78 -10.72
C MET A 107 -6.36 -4.84 -10.08
N TRP A 108 -5.09 -5.23 -10.02
CA TRP A 108 -4.07 -4.44 -9.34
C TRP A 108 -3.88 -3.03 -9.91
N PRO A 109 -3.94 -2.78 -11.24
CA PRO A 109 -3.87 -1.43 -11.79
C PRO A 109 -4.94 -0.49 -11.22
N ASP A 110 -6.19 -0.93 -11.17
CA ASP A 110 -7.31 -0.14 -10.65
C ASP A 110 -7.19 0.08 -9.13
N LEU A 111 -6.73 -0.96 -8.41
CA LEU A 111 -6.48 -0.85 -6.97
C LEU A 111 -5.29 0.07 -6.67
N ALA A 112 -4.27 0.12 -7.50
CA ALA A 112 -3.09 0.95 -7.30
C ALA A 112 -3.33 2.43 -7.68
N GLU A 113 -4.35 2.72 -8.46
CA GLU A 113 -4.68 4.09 -8.81
C GLU A 113 -4.99 4.92 -7.56
N GLY A 114 -4.26 6.04 -7.41
CA GLY A 114 -4.40 6.94 -6.26
C GLY A 114 -3.84 6.41 -4.94
N ALA A 115 -3.20 5.24 -4.91
CA ALA A 115 -2.54 4.74 -3.71
C ALA A 115 -1.28 5.56 -3.37
N VAL A 116 -1.08 5.82 -2.08
CA VAL A 116 0.13 6.47 -1.54
C VAL A 116 1.29 5.47 -1.47
N GLY A 117 0.98 4.20 -1.26
CA GLY A 117 1.97 3.13 -1.18
C GLY A 117 1.34 1.79 -0.79
N ALA A 118 2.20 0.80 -0.57
CA ALA A 118 1.78 -0.56 -0.25
C ALA A 118 2.58 -1.17 0.91
N VAL A 119 1.91 -2.02 1.71
CA VAL A 119 2.56 -2.97 2.61
C VAL A 119 2.51 -4.33 1.95
N VAL A 120 3.67 -4.91 1.66
CA VAL A 120 3.80 -6.27 1.11
C VAL A 120 4.05 -7.25 2.25
N LEU A 121 3.03 -8.03 2.61
CA LEU A 121 3.17 -9.09 3.60
C LEU A 121 3.88 -10.29 3.00
N VAL A 122 4.94 -10.74 3.68
CA VAL A 122 5.76 -11.88 3.29
C VAL A 122 5.58 -13.02 4.28
N ASP A 123 5.25 -14.19 3.74
CA ASP A 123 5.28 -15.47 4.44
C ASP A 123 6.62 -16.15 4.08
N THR A 124 7.55 -16.21 5.02
CA THR A 124 8.89 -16.78 4.77
C THR A 124 8.89 -18.28 4.46
N ARG A 125 7.77 -18.98 4.73
CA ARG A 125 7.59 -20.38 4.36
C ARG A 125 7.34 -20.55 2.86
N ARG A 126 6.92 -19.45 2.18
CA ARG A 126 6.60 -19.38 0.75
C ARG A 126 6.94 -18.00 0.24
N ILE A 127 8.22 -17.62 0.36
CA ILE A 127 8.67 -16.25 0.03
C ILE A 127 8.40 -15.89 -1.43
N GLU A 128 8.43 -16.89 -2.31
CA GLU A 128 8.15 -16.74 -3.75
C GLU A 128 6.77 -16.17 -4.05
N ASP A 129 5.79 -16.39 -3.19
CA ASP A 129 4.43 -15.88 -3.38
C ASP A 129 4.33 -14.35 -3.32
N CYS A 130 5.34 -13.65 -2.79
CA CYS A 130 5.35 -12.20 -2.72
C CYS A 130 6.06 -11.52 -3.90
N PHE A 131 6.87 -12.24 -4.70
CA PHE A 131 7.61 -11.65 -5.84
C PHE A 131 6.73 -10.87 -6.80
N PRO A 132 5.55 -11.37 -7.23
CA PRO A 132 4.71 -10.62 -8.14
C PRO A 132 4.26 -9.27 -7.60
N ALA A 133 4.00 -9.17 -6.28
CA ALA A 133 3.64 -7.91 -5.64
C ALA A 133 4.83 -6.95 -5.60
N VAL A 134 6.02 -7.44 -5.25
CA VAL A 134 7.27 -6.65 -5.22
C VAL A 134 7.58 -6.11 -6.62
N GLU A 135 7.62 -6.98 -7.63
CA GLU A 135 7.88 -6.59 -9.03
C GLU A 135 6.85 -5.57 -9.53
N TYR A 136 5.58 -5.78 -9.21
CA TYR A 136 4.51 -4.86 -9.60
C TYR A 136 4.75 -3.46 -9.04
N PHE A 137 5.00 -3.32 -7.73
CA PHE A 137 5.18 -2.00 -7.11
C PHE A 137 6.48 -1.33 -7.54
N LEU A 138 7.55 -2.11 -7.78
CA LEU A 138 8.77 -1.59 -8.40
C LEU A 138 8.51 -1.05 -9.80
N SER A 139 7.79 -1.80 -10.64
CA SER A 139 7.46 -1.37 -12.02
C SER A 139 6.58 -0.12 -12.07
N LYS A 140 5.81 0.13 -11.03
CA LYS A 140 4.92 1.30 -10.90
C LYS A 140 5.55 2.46 -10.15
N GLU A 141 6.79 2.31 -9.67
CA GLU A 141 7.46 3.28 -8.80
C GLU A 141 6.57 3.68 -7.60
N LEU A 142 5.72 2.77 -7.15
CA LEU A 142 4.86 2.99 -6.00
C LEU A 142 5.65 2.67 -4.73
N PRO A 143 5.76 3.61 -3.76
CA PRO A 143 6.43 3.34 -2.50
C PRO A 143 5.85 2.12 -1.79
N PHE A 144 6.70 1.24 -1.28
CA PHE A 144 6.25 0.09 -0.50
C PHE A 144 7.23 -0.27 0.61
N VAL A 145 6.72 -0.97 1.61
CA VAL A 145 7.51 -1.63 2.65
C VAL A 145 7.22 -3.13 2.62
N VAL A 146 8.22 -3.92 2.96
CA VAL A 146 8.05 -5.36 3.15
C VAL A 146 7.82 -5.62 4.63
N ALA A 147 6.71 -6.27 4.97
CA ALA A 147 6.37 -6.69 6.32
C ALA A 147 6.45 -8.22 6.40
N VAL A 148 7.50 -8.71 7.05
CA VAL A 148 7.71 -10.16 7.25
C VAL A 148 6.75 -10.64 8.31
N ASN A 149 5.71 -11.37 7.90
CA ASN A 149 4.67 -11.83 8.82
C ASN A 149 5.14 -13.04 9.61
N HIS A 150 4.98 -12.96 10.93
CA HIS A 150 5.29 -14.07 11.83
C HIS A 150 4.17 -15.12 11.80
N PHE A 151 4.55 -16.36 11.49
CA PHE A 151 3.70 -17.52 11.60
C PHE A 151 4.25 -18.47 12.67
N ASP A 152 3.36 -19.10 13.43
CA ASP A 152 3.75 -20.06 14.45
C ASP A 152 4.50 -21.24 13.81
N GLY A 153 5.70 -21.55 14.31
CA GLY A 153 6.57 -22.59 13.77
C GLY A 153 7.32 -22.25 12.49
N ALA A 154 7.25 -21.02 12.00
CA ALA A 154 8.09 -20.55 10.90
C ALA A 154 9.48 -20.14 11.39
N ASP A 155 10.48 -20.31 10.53
CA ASP A 155 11.83 -19.80 10.80
C ASP A 155 11.83 -18.27 10.87
N LEU A 156 12.62 -17.73 11.79
CA LEU A 156 12.80 -16.31 11.96
C LEU A 156 14.01 -15.83 11.15
N TYR A 157 13.78 -14.91 10.24
CA TYR A 157 14.82 -14.28 9.43
C TYR A 157 15.00 -12.82 9.84
N LYS A 158 16.23 -12.32 9.72
CA LYS A 158 16.49 -10.89 9.91
C LYS A 158 15.98 -10.09 8.71
N PRO A 159 15.61 -8.82 8.92
CA PRO A 159 15.18 -7.95 7.81
C PRO A 159 16.15 -7.91 6.63
N GLU A 160 17.47 -7.91 6.92
CA GLU A 160 18.52 -7.88 5.90
C GLU A 160 18.57 -9.16 5.06
N GLU A 161 18.28 -10.31 5.65
CA GLU A 161 18.24 -11.59 4.94
C GLU A 161 17.07 -11.62 3.96
N VAL A 162 15.90 -11.12 4.39
CA VAL A 162 14.71 -11.00 3.52
C VAL A 162 14.91 -9.94 2.45
N HIS A 163 15.54 -8.81 2.79
CA HIS A 163 15.88 -7.76 1.83
C HIS A 163 16.73 -8.30 0.68
N ASN A 164 17.76 -9.10 1.02
CA ASN A 164 18.65 -9.72 0.04
C ASN A 164 17.95 -10.83 -0.77
N ALA A 165 17.12 -11.65 -0.11
CA ALA A 165 16.38 -12.73 -0.78
C ALA A 165 15.36 -12.21 -1.81
N LEU A 166 14.82 -11.01 -1.59
CA LEU A 166 13.87 -10.36 -2.50
C LEU A 166 14.55 -9.41 -3.50
N ASP A 167 15.89 -9.31 -3.48
CA ASP A 167 16.67 -8.39 -4.33
C ASP A 167 16.09 -6.95 -4.33
N LEU A 168 15.78 -6.45 -3.13
CA LEU A 168 15.13 -5.14 -2.99
C LEU A 168 16.11 -4.00 -3.27
N PRO A 169 15.65 -2.89 -3.88
CA PRO A 169 16.45 -1.69 -4.03
C PRO A 169 16.93 -1.16 -2.68
N PRO A 170 18.15 -0.58 -2.62
CA PRO A 170 18.67 0.02 -1.40
C PRO A 170 17.70 1.05 -0.81
N GLY A 171 17.44 0.93 0.49
CA GLY A 171 16.53 1.84 1.20
C GLY A 171 15.06 1.42 1.20
N THR A 172 14.69 0.30 0.57
CA THR A 172 13.36 -0.29 0.74
C THR A 172 13.25 -0.86 2.16
N PRO A 173 12.32 -0.38 2.99
CA PRO A 173 12.22 -0.85 4.37
C PRO A 173 11.71 -2.29 4.44
N VAL A 174 12.33 -3.08 5.33
CA VAL A 174 11.84 -4.41 5.72
C VAL A 174 11.63 -4.40 7.22
N VAL A 175 10.42 -4.76 7.67
CA VAL A 175 10.03 -4.80 9.09
C VAL A 175 9.50 -6.18 9.46
N LEU A 176 9.71 -6.58 10.70
CA LEU A 176 9.08 -7.78 11.26
C LEU A 176 7.68 -7.41 11.74
N CYS A 177 6.69 -8.25 11.46
CA CYS A 177 5.31 -7.98 11.76
C CYS A 177 4.59 -9.29 12.14
N ASP A 178 3.83 -9.27 13.21
CA ASP A 178 2.77 -10.25 13.42
C ASP A 178 1.45 -9.59 13.01
N ALA A 179 0.85 -10.04 11.92
CA ALA A 179 -0.38 -9.47 11.38
C ALA A 179 -1.56 -9.51 12.36
N ARG A 180 -1.49 -10.36 13.39
CA ARG A 180 -2.48 -10.45 14.49
C ARG A 180 -2.29 -9.34 15.52
N ASN A 181 -1.12 -8.69 15.56
CA ASN A 181 -0.75 -7.68 16.53
C ASN A 181 -1.04 -6.27 15.99
N ASN A 182 -2.02 -5.58 16.59
CA ASN A 182 -2.40 -4.21 16.20
C ASN A 182 -1.20 -3.24 16.21
N GLY A 183 -0.33 -3.29 17.23
CA GLY A 183 0.82 -2.40 17.36
C GLY A 183 1.81 -2.60 16.20
N GLN A 184 2.21 -3.84 15.94
CA GLN A 184 3.17 -4.15 14.88
C GLN A 184 2.60 -3.86 13.48
N GLY A 185 1.30 -4.11 13.27
CA GLY A 185 0.62 -3.74 12.04
C GLY A 185 0.62 -2.22 11.82
N ARG A 186 0.39 -1.43 12.88
CA ARG A 186 0.48 0.03 12.81
C ARG A 186 1.90 0.51 12.55
N ASP A 187 2.91 -0.12 13.14
CA ASP A 187 4.32 0.22 12.91
C ASP A 187 4.71 0.02 11.44
N ALA A 188 4.23 -1.05 10.79
CA ALA A 188 4.43 -1.27 9.36
C ALA A 188 3.77 -0.16 8.51
N LEU A 189 2.56 0.28 8.87
CA LEU A 189 1.88 1.39 8.18
C LEU A 189 2.58 2.72 8.41
N ILE A 190 3.08 2.99 9.61
CA ILE A 190 3.87 4.19 9.92
C ILE A 190 5.15 4.20 9.10
N THR A 191 5.85 3.07 9.05
CA THR A 191 7.08 2.92 8.25
C THR A 191 6.81 3.20 6.77
N LEU A 192 5.69 2.69 6.22
CA LEU A 192 5.29 2.99 4.85
C LEU A 192 5.07 4.49 4.63
N VAL A 193 4.29 5.12 5.50
CA VAL A 193 3.98 6.56 5.38
C VAL A 193 5.25 7.41 5.43
N GLN A 194 6.19 7.08 6.34
CA GLN A 194 7.47 7.74 6.44
C GLN A 194 8.32 7.53 5.16
N HIS A 195 8.42 6.30 4.69
CA HIS A 195 9.15 5.98 3.48
C HIS A 195 8.61 6.70 2.24
N ALA A 196 7.29 6.70 2.05
CA ALA A 196 6.64 7.40 0.95
C ALA A 196 6.87 8.93 1.02
N HIS A 197 6.83 9.50 2.22
CA HIS A 197 7.14 10.91 2.45
C HIS A 197 8.58 11.25 2.10
N ASP A 198 9.55 10.44 2.55
CA ASP A 198 10.97 10.67 2.30
C ASP A 198 11.30 10.57 0.80
N LEU A 199 10.70 9.61 0.10
CA LEU A 199 10.82 9.51 -1.36
C LEU A 199 10.23 10.74 -2.07
N ALA A 200 9.08 11.24 -1.63
CA ALA A 200 8.45 12.42 -2.20
C ALA A 200 9.31 13.69 -2.02
N ILE A 201 10.00 13.81 -0.88
CA ILE A 201 10.94 14.92 -0.64
C ILE A 201 12.16 14.82 -1.54
N ARG A 202 12.77 13.61 -1.66
CA ARG A 202 13.95 13.38 -2.49
C ARG A 202 13.69 13.64 -3.97
N ASN A 203 12.49 13.29 -4.45
CA ASN A 203 12.09 13.43 -5.85
C ASN A 203 11.50 14.82 -6.18
N ARG A 204 11.52 15.75 -5.21
CA ARG A 204 11.01 17.11 -5.44
C ARG A 204 11.98 17.89 -6.33
N PRO A 205 11.52 18.48 -7.46
CA PRO A 205 12.37 19.35 -8.25
C PRO A 205 12.83 20.54 -7.41
N PRO A 206 14.08 21.02 -7.58
CA PRO A 206 14.57 22.18 -6.85
C PRO A 206 13.67 23.38 -7.10
N THR A 207 13.27 24.06 -6.03
CA THR A 207 12.48 25.28 -6.14
C THR A 207 13.29 26.32 -6.93
N PRO A 208 12.78 26.87 -8.05
CA PRO A 208 13.49 27.90 -8.79
C PRO A 208 13.77 29.09 -7.85
N LEU A 209 15.00 29.52 -7.81
CA LEU A 209 15.39 30.74 -7.07
C LEU A 209 14.60 31.93 -7.62
N PRO A 210 14.06 32.82 -6.77
CA PRO A 210 13.42 34.04 -7.25
C PRO A 210 14.45 34.82 -8.08
N SER A 211 14.06 35.13 -9.33
CA SER A 211 14.89 35.97 -10.20
C SER A 211 15.07 37.32 -9.54
N LEU A 212 16.30 37.63 -9.15
CA LEU A 212 16.66 38.99 -8.73
C LEU A 212 16.51 39.90 -9.94
N SER A 213 15.36 40.58 -10.01
CA SER A 213 15.18 41.68 -10.97
C SER A 213 16.20 42.75 -10.62
N ARG A 214 17.23 42.88 -11.46
CA ARG A 214 18.11 44.06 -11.42
C ARG A 214 17.28 45.28 -11.78
N SER A 215 16.93 46.09 -10.78
CA SER A 215 16.46 47.44 -11.01
C SER A 215 17.61 48.25 -11.57
N THR A 216 17.63 48.44 -12.87
CA THR A 216 18.44 49.46 -13.53
C THR A 216 17.76 50.80 -13.28
N HIS A 217 18.23 51.51 -12.28
CA HIS A 217 17.98 52.97 -12.22
C HIS A 217 18.92 53.63 -13.25
N ALA A 218 18.26 54.22 -14.27
CA ALA A 218 18.81 55.25 -15.14
C ALA A 218 18.37 56.60 -14.62
#